data_6ea5f949e2484ea2bf4966af77b58b7e
#
_entry.id   6ea5f949e2484ea2bf4966af77b58b7e
#
_cell.length_a   1.000
_cell.length_b   1.000
_cell.length_c   1.000
_cell.angle_alpha   90.00
_cell.angle_beta   90.00
_cell.angle_gamma   90.00
#
_symmetry.space_group_name_H-M   'P 1'
#
loop_
_entity.id
_entity.type
_entity.pdbx_description
1 polymer ?
#
loop_
_entity_poly.entity_id
_entity_poly.type
_entity_poly.pdbx_seq_one_letter_code
_entity_poly.pdbx_strand_id
1 'polypeptide(L)'
;MTKIYIYCLFDRFDRFLGVYSSLKAIHRDAVKYCNVGASPVYLLSDEGAEKASLVALRNLFKGKCDYEIQYRSDSRGVKVLKTKLTE
;
A
#
# COMPACT_ATOMS: atom_id res chain seq x y z
N MET A 1 -9.43 -24.18 6.44
CA MET A 1 -8.16 -23.69 5.91
C MET A 1 -8.04 -22.19 6.12
N THR A 2 -7.00 -21.74 6.76
CA THR A 2 -6.80 -20.34 7.07
C THR A 2 -6.28 -19.59 5.84
N LYS A 3 -6.96 -18.53 5.47
CA LYS A 3 -6.50 -17.67 4.37
C LYS A 3 -5.48 -16.68 4.93
N ILE A 4 -4.30 -16.67 4.36
CA ILE A 4 -3.23 -15.77 4.76
C ILE A 4 -3.05 -14.74 3.66
N TYR A 5 -3.20 -13.47 4.02
CA TYR A 5 -2.96 -12.38 3.10
C TYR A 5 -1.57 -11.81 3.35
N ILE A 6 -0.90 -11.47 2.29
CA ILE A 6 0.37 -10.76 2.35
C ILE A 6 0.27 -9.48 1.55
N TYR A 7 1.13 -8.54 1.88
CA TYR A 7 1.15 -7.23 1.26
C TYR A 7 2.54 -6.98 0.72
N CYS A 8 2.62 -6.71 -0.59
CA CYS A 8 3.89 -6.51 -1.27
C CYS A 8 4.08 -5.04 -1.59
N LEU A 9 5.28 -4.53 -1.34
CA LEU A 9 5.61 -3.14 -1.58
C LEU A 9 6.56 -3.05 -2.77
N PHE A 10 6.21 -2.20 -3.75
CA PHE A 10 7.01 -1.94 -4.95
C PHE A 10 7.22 -0.44 -5.10
N ASP A 11 8.35 -0.04 -5.70
CA ASP A 11 8.52 1.36 -6.04
C ASP A 11 7.72 1.68 -7.32
N ARG A 12 7.76 2.93 -7.76
CA ARG A 12 7.01 3.35 -8.96
C ARG A 12 7.53 2.73 -10.26
N PHE A 13 8.70 2.12 -10.22
CA PHE A 13 9.31 1.41 -11.35
C PHE A 13 9.10 -0.10 -11.27
N ASP A 14 8.18 -0.54 -10.40
CA ASP A 14 7.86 -1.95 -10.17
C ASP A 14 8.99 -2.78 -9.58
N ARG A 15 9.95 -2.14 -8.92
CA ARG A 15 10.98 -2.87 -8.19
C ARG A 15 10.48 -3.27 -6.83
N PHE A 16 10.69 -4.54 -6.48
CA PHE A 16 10.23 -5.11 -5.23
C PHE A 16 11.01 -4.52 -4.05
N LEU A 17 10.29 -4.01 -3.06
CA LEU A 17 10.90 -3.40 -1.87
C LEU A 17 10.73 -4.26 -0.62
N GLY A 18 9.67 -5.05 -0.53
CA GLY A 18 9.47 -5.90 0.64
C GLY A 18 8.10 -6.55 0.67
N VAL A 19 7.95 -7.53 1.56
CA VAL A 19 6.70 -8.23 1.80
C VAL A 19 6.36 -8.11 3.28
N TYR A 20 5.07 -7.94 3.57
CA TYR A 20 4.59 -7.66 4.92
C TYR A 20 3.38 -8.54 5.23
N SER A 21 3.22 -8.90 6.49
CA SER A 21 2.08 -9.69 6.95
C SER A 21 0.97 -8.83 7.58
N SER A 22 1.19 -7.53 7.74
CA SER A 22 0.17 -6.66 8.33
C SER A 22 0.04 -5.35 7.57
N LEU A 23 -1.17 -4.81 7.55
CA LEU A 23 -1.45 -3.51 6.95
C LEU A 23 -0.74 -2.38 7.68
N LYS A 24 -0.65 -2.50 9.01
CA LYS A 24 0.02 -1.48 9.81
C LYS A 24 1.49 -1.33 9.43
N ALA A 25 2.17 -2.45 9.25
CA ALA A 25 3.60 -2.44 8.93
C ALA A 25 3.86 -1.89 7.52
N ILE A 26 3.09 -2.32 6.52
CA ILE A 26 3.30 -1.84 5.16
C ILE A 26 2.90 -0.37 5.02
N HIS A 27 1.84 0.05 5.72
CA HIS A 27 1.43 1.45 5.72
C HIS A 27 2.54 2.34 6.26
N ARG A 28 3.13 1.96 7.40
CA ARG A 28 4.22 2.70 8.02
C ARG A 28 5.39 2.88 7.05
N ASP A 29 5.82 1.82 6.40
CA ASP A 29 6.96 1.87 5.49
C ASP A 29 6.63 2.59 4.19
N ALA A 30 5.42 2.44 3.67
CA ALA A 30 4.99 3.14 2.47
C ALA A 30 4.94 4.66 2.71
N VAL A 31 4.38 5.08 3.83
CA VAL A 31 4.34 6.50 4.19
C VAL A 31 5.75 7.04 4.39
N LYS A 32 6.59 6.29 5.07
CA LYS A 32 7.99 6.70 5.31
C LYS A 32 8.73 6.88 4.00
N TYR A 33 8.51 5.98 3.04
CA TYR A 33 9.16 6.06 1.74
C TYR A 33 8.72 7.30 0.96
N CYS A 34 7.43 7.64 1.03
CA CYS A 34 6.87 8.78 0.30
C CYS A 34 7.03 10.11 1.02
N ASN A 35 7.22 10.09 2.34
CA ASN A 35 7.26 11.29 3.16
C ASN A 35 8.62 11.97 3.07
N VAL A 36 8.82 12.75 2.01
CA VAL A 36 10.04 13.51 1.80
C VAL A 36 9.70 14.98 1.97
N GLY A 37 10.27 15.58 3.02
CA GLY A 37 9.94 16.96 3.37
C GLY A 37 8.54 17.08 3.95
N ALA A 38 7.83 18.16 3.64
CA ALA A 38 6.51 18.44 4.18
C ALA A 38 5.37 18.06 3.24
N SER A 39 5.66 17.29 2.19
CA SER A 39 4.64 16.93 1.20
C SER A 39 3.61 15.96 1.79
N PRO A 40 2.32 16.20 1.58
CA PRO A 40 1.31 15.23 2.01
C PRO A 40 1.38 13.96 1.17
N VAL A 41 0.96 12.84 1.77
CA VAL A 41 0.92 11.55 1.12
C VAL A 41 -0.53 11.17 0.89
N TYR A 42 -0.84 10.71 -0.32
CA TYR A 42 -2.19 10.31 -0.73
C TYR A 42 -2.22 8.86 -1.17
N LEU A 43 -3.38 8.23 -0.95
CA LEU A 43 -3.69 6.91 -1.49
C LEU A 43 -4.45 7.08 -2.80
N LEU A 44 -4.02 6.39 -3.84
CA LEU A 44 -4.68 6.37 -5.14
C LEU A 44 -5.20 4.98 -5.43
N SER A 45 -6.46 4.90 -5.82
CA SER A 45 -7.11 3.64 -6.18
C SER A 45 -8.12 3.89 -7.29
N ASP A 46 -8.84 2.85 -7.69
CA ASP A 46 -9.94 2.96 -8.66
C ASP A 46 -11.02 3.93 -8.21
N GLU A 47 -11.14 4.13 -6.89
CA GLU A 47 -12.16 4.99 -6.30
C GLU A 47 -11.73 6.45 -6.20
N GLY A 48 -10.50 6.76 -6.62
CA GLY A 48 -9.98 8.11 -6.59
C GLY A 48 -8.80 8.27 -5.65
N ALA A 49 -8.61 9.49 -5.15
CA ALA A 49 -7.50 9.83 -4.28
C ALA A 49 -8.02 10.30 -2.93
N GLU A 50 -7.34 9.89 -1.85
CA GLU A 50 -7.66 10.37 -0.51
C GLU A 50 -6.38 10.45 0.32
N LYS A 51 -6.43 11.22 1.40
CA LYS A 51 -5.27 11.35 2.29
C LYS A 51 -4.90 10.00 2.88
N ALA A 52 -3.61 9.68 2.88
CA ALA A 52 -3.13 8.39 3.36
C ALA A 52 -3.36 8.24 4.87
N SER A 53 -3.99 7.13 5.25
CA SER A 53 -4.18 6.74 6.63
C SER A 53 -4.36 5.23 6.71
N LEU A 54 -4.15 4.67 7.88
CA LEU A 54 -4.33 3.23 8.06
C LEU A 54 -5.80 2.83 7.89
N VAL A 55 -6.72 3.69 8.34
CA VAL A 55 -8.15 3.45 8.18
C VAL A 55 -8.53 3.43 6.70
N ALA A 56 -8.03 4.40 5.93
CA ALA A 56 -8.29 4.46 4.49
C ALA A 56 -7.74 3.22 3.79
N LEU A 57 -6.52 2.79 4.15
CA LEU A 57 -5.92 1.60 3.58
C LEU A 57 -6.75 0.35 3.87
N ARG A 58 -7.20 0.19 5.11
CA ARG A 58 -8.07 -0.94 5.47
C ARG A 58 -9.35 -0.96 4.66
N ASN A 59 -9.98 0.20 4.50
CA ASN A 59 -11.22 0.31 3.75
C ASN A 59 -11.03 -0.03 2.28
N LEU A 60 -9.93 0.41 1.68
CA LEU A 60 -9.63 0.13 0.28
C LEU A 60 -9.39 -1.36 0.02
N PHE A 61 -8.75 -2.06 0.96
CA PHE A 61 -8.44 -3.47 0.81
C PHE A 61 -9.53 -4.41 1.33
N LYS A 62 -10.53 -3.90 2.01
CA LYS A 62 -11.58 -4.73 2.60
C LYS A 62 -12.33 -5.52 1.54
N GLY A 63 -12.36 -6.84 1.68
CA GLY A 63 -13.06 -7.71 0.76
C GLY A 63 -12.39 -7.87 -0.60
N LYS A 64 -11.16 -7.39 -0.76
CA LYS A 64 -10.44 -7.45 -2.02
C LYS A 64 -9.21 -8.34 -1.92
N CYS A 65 -8.83 -8.95 -3.03
CA CYS A 65 -7.63 -9.77 -3.14
C CYS A 65 -7.04 -9.53 -4.52
N ASP A 66 -5.72 -9.65 -4.64
CA ASP A 66 -4.99 -9.35 -5.87
C ASP A 66 -5.30 -7.93 -6.35
N TYR A 67 -5.28 -7.02 -5.40
CA TYR A 67 -5.67 -5.63 -5.61
C TYR A 67 -4.50 -4.72 -5.28
N GLU A 68 -4.23 -3.77 -6.16
CA GLU A 68 -3.12 -2.84 -6.04
C GLU A 68 -3.61 -1.42 -5.83
N ILE A 69 -2.97 -0.72 -4.92
CA ILE A 69 -3.17 0.72 -4.71
C ILE A 69 -1.82 1.40 -4.72
N GLN A 70 -1.83 2.72 -4.76
CA GLN A 70 -0.59 3.50 -4.77
C GLN A 70 -0.59 4.53 -3.66
N TYR A 71 0.60 4.73 -3.08
CA TYR A 71 0.87 5.88 -2.24
C TYR A 71 1.62 6.90 -3.08
N ARG A 72 1.22 8.15 -3.00
CA ARG A 72 1.84 9.23 -3.78
C ARG A 72 2.09 10.46 -2.93
N SER A 73 3.26 11.07 -3.16
CA SER A 73 3.57 12.40 -2.67
C SER A 73 4.08 13.21 -3.87
N ASP A 74 4.53 14.45 -3.65
CA ASP A 74 4.97 15.31 -4.76
C ASP A 74 6.10 14.72 -5.58
N SER A 75 7.01 13.98 -4.93
CA SER A 75 8.22 13.49 -5.60
C SER A 75 8.39 11.98 -5.57
N ARG A 76 7.58 11.26 -4.82
CA ARG A 76 7.74 9.81 -4.65
C ARG A 76 6.42 9.08 -4.76
N GLY A 77 6.53 7.79 -5.05
CA GLY A 77 5.37 6.91 -5.11
C GLY A 77 5.78 5.47 -4.88
N VAL A 78 4.89 4.70 -4.26
CA VAL A 78 5.06 3.26 -4.10
C VAL A 78 3.74 2.59 -4.40
N LYS A 79 3.82 1.32 -4.76
CA LYS A 79 2.65 0.48 -5.02
C LYS A 79 2.55 -0.56 -3.93
N VAL A 80 1.32 -0.80 -3.47
CA VAL A 80 1.04 -1.82 -2.46
C VAL A 80 0.05 -2.80 -3.05
N LEU A 81 0.44 -4.07 -3.09
CA LEU A 81 -0.39 -5.15 -3.60
C LEU A 81 -0.81 -6.05 -2.45
N LYS A 82 -2.12 -6.24 -2.29
CA LYS A 82 -2.65 -7.25 -1.39
C LYS A 82 -2.91 -8.50 -2.18
N THR A 83 -2.30 -9.60 -1.75
CA THR A 83 -2.50 -10.88 -2.40
C THR A 83 -2.60 -11.99 -1.36
N LYS A 84 -3.00 -13.16 -1.79
CA LYS A 84 -3.17 -14.31 -0.93
C LYS A 84 -1.97 -15.25 -1.08
N LEU A 85 -1.43 -15.67 0.06
CA LEU A 85 -0.40 -16.70 0.05
C LEU A 85 -1.06 -18.03 -0.26
N THR A 86 -0.61 -18.68 -1.34
CA THR A 86 -1.11 -19.98 -1.75
C THR A 86 -0.04 -21.03 -1.46
N GLU A 87 -0.44 -22.07 -0.78
CA GLU A 87 0.43 -23.22 -0.52
C GLU A 87 0.05 -24.38 -1.43
#